data_84ea1c3959199b6db2508fc97d140366
#
_entry.id   84ea1c3959199b6db2508fc97d140366
#
_cell.length_a   1.000
_cell.length_b   1.000
_cell.length_c   1.000
_cell.angle_alpha   90.00
_cell.angle_beta   90.00
_cell.angle_gamma   90.00
#
_symmetry.space_group_name_H-M   'P 1'
#
loop_
_entity.id
_entity.type
_entity.pdbx_description
1 polymer ?
#
loop_
_entity_poly.entity_id
_entity_poly.type
_entity_poly.pdbx_seq_one_letter_code
_entity_poly.pdbx_strand_id
1 'polypeptide(L)'
;QEAVGYSRALQAARVRAAYQRSYFAPALFSLIPVATDLIDSMAVDAQWRLYYNDVWVARHTVEENATLLIHEVGHLLRDHEARKKAAGITDHRRWNTASDCEINDDLHAEGLPLPGDPPLPAKYGLESGDTAEVYYKQLPAPPRADRRQAAGESGHAEQDCGSGAHGERPMISHSGAYSM
;
A
#
# COMPACT_ATOMS: atom_id res chain seq x y z
N GLN A 1 -20.06 4.05 -2.66
CA GLN A 1 -20.20 5.53 -2.53
C GLN A 1 -18.89 6.07 -1.98
N GLU A 2 -18.21 6.94 -2.74
CA GLU A 2 -16.98 7.59 -2.29
C GLU A 2 -17.36 8.82 -1.44
N ALA A 3 -16.86 8.89 -0.21
CA ALA A 3 -16.95 10.06 0.64
C ALA A 3 -15.57 10.67 0.85
N VAL A 4 -15.44 11.96 0.62
CA VAL A 4 -14.20 12.70 0.91
C VAL A 4 -14.20 13.08 2.39
N GLY A 5 -13.20 12.63 3.11
CA GLY A 5 -13.03 12.94 4.53
C GLY A 5 -12.38 11.79 5.29
N TYR A 6 -11.93 12.09 6.51
CA TYR A 6 -11.40 11.09 7.42
C TYR A 6 -12.50 10.63 8.39
N SER A 7 -12.64 9.32 8.56
CA SER A 7 -13.34 8.79 9.73
C SER A 7 -12.61 9.15 11.02
N ARG A 8 -13.31 9.14 12.17
CA ARG A 8 -12.69 9.44 13.46
C ARG A 8 -11.51 8.50 13.79
N ALA A 9 -11.66 7.21 13.46
CA ALA A 9 -10.62 6.21 13.69
C ALA A 9 -9.38 6.51 12.85
N LEU A 10 -9.55 6.85 11.56
CA LEU A 10 -8.45 7.19 10.68
C LEU A 10 -7.80 8.52 11.05
N GLN A 11 -8.56 9.51 11.57
CA GLN A 11 -7.99 10.74 12.11
C GLN A 11 -7.10 10.48 13.32
N ALA A 12 -7.55 9.64 14.26
CA ALA A 12 -6.75 9.26 15.42
C ALA A 12 -5.46 8.55 14.99
N ALA A 13 -5.54 7.65 14.03
CA ALA A 13 -4.39 6.96 13.46
C ALA A 13 -3.41 7.94 12.80
N ARG A 14 -3.89 8.95 12.06
CA ARG A 14 -3.04 9.97 11.42
C ARG A 14 -2.28 10.81 12.45
N VAL A 15 -2.95 11.23 13.51
CA VAL A 15 -2.30 11.95 14.62
C VAL A 15 -1.26 11.06 15.29
N ARG A 16 -1.60 9.80 15.55
CA ARG A 16 -0.67 8.83 16.13
C ARG A 16 0.56 8.59 15.24
N ALA A 17 0.37 8.45 13.92
CA ALA A 17 1.46 8.31 12.95
C ALA A 17 2.40 9.54 12.96
N ALA A 18 1.83 10.74 12.97
CA ALA A 18 2.59 11.99 13.05
C ALA A 18 3.36 12.12 14.37
N TYR A 19 2.85 11.55 15.46
CA TYR A 19 3.58 11.50 16.74
C TYR A 19 4.73 10.47 16.69
N GLN A 20 4.52 9.31 16.11
CA GLN A 20 5.55 8.26 15.98
C GLN A 20 6.69 8.69 15.04
N ARG A 21 6.36 9.35 13.93
CA ARG A 21 7.33 9.87 12.96
C ARG A 21 7.04 11.32 12.61
N SER A 22 7.48 12.23 13.47
CA SER A 22 7.17 13.67 13.37
C SER A 22 7.64 14.29 12.04
N TYR A 23 8.73 13.81 11.47
CA TYR A 23 9.20 14.26 10.16
C TYR A 23 8.31 13.81 8.99
N PHE A 24 7.41 12.83 9.19
CA PHE A 24 6.39 12.46 8.22
C PHE A 24 5.12 13.31 8.32
N ALA A 25 4.98 14.15 9.37
CA ALA A 25 3.76 14.91 9.60
C ALA A 25 3.31 15.74 8.38
N PRO A 26 4.17 16.51 7.69
CA PRO A 26 3.74 17.25 6.51
C PRO A 26 3.15 16.34 5.42
N ALA A 27 3.76 15.19 5.17
CA ALA A 27 3.29 14.21 4.20
C ALA A 27 1.95 13.58 4.62
N LEU A 28 1.84 13.13 5.88
CA LEU A 28 0.61 12.57 6.44
C LEU A 28 -0.57 13.54 6.36
N PHE A 29 -0.32 14.83 6.60
CA PHE A 29 -1.37 15.86 6.53
C PHE A 29 -1.66 16.37 5.11
N SER A 30 -0.82 16.04 4.13
CA SER A 30 -1.05 16.32 2.72
C SER A 30 -1.90 15.27 2.02
N LEU A 31 -2.12 14.10 2.63
CA LEU A 31 -2.97 13.06 2.06
C LEU A 31 -4.42 13.52 1.91
N ILE A 32 -5.02 13.23 0.77
CA ILE A 32 -6.43 13.49 0.47
C ILE A 32 -7.22 12.20 0.70
N PRO A 33 -8.02 12.09 1.78
CA PRO A 33 -8.70 10.85 2.13
C PRO A 33 -9.91 10.59 1.23
N VAL A 34 -10.05 9.36 0.76
CA VAL A 34 -11.16 8.86 -0.05
C VAL A 34 -11.63 7.54 0.54
N ALA A 35 -12.78 7.56 1.22
CA ALA A 35 -13.40 6.34 1.74
C ALA A 35 -14.00 5.54 0.58
N THR A 36 -13.72 4.24 0.53
CA THR A 36 -14.20 3.34 -0.53
C THR A 36 -14.32 1.91 0.00
N ASP A 37 -15.22 1.14 -0.57
CA ASP A 37 -15.40 -0.30 -0.34
C ASP A 37 -14.77 -1.17 -1.46
N LEU A 38 -14.08 -0.53 -2.40
CA LEU A 38 -13.46 -1.20 -3.55
C LEU A 38 -12.09 -1.80 -3.25
N ILE A 39 -11.53 -1.50 -2.09
CA ILE A 39 -10.27 -2.06 -1.59
C ILE A 39 -10.46 -2.63 -0.19
N ASP A 40 -9.64 -3.59 0.18
CA ASP A 40 -9.77 -4.29 1.46
C ASP A 40 -9.09 -3.55 2.63
N SER A 41 -8.15 -2.63 2.38
CA SER A 41 -7.38 -1.95 3.42
C SER A 41 -7.17 -0.46 3.14
N MET A 42 -5.95 -0.05 2.86
CA MET A 42 -5.54 1.30 2.46
C MET A 42 -4.64 1.24 1.23
N ALA A 43 -4.63 2.32 0.45
CA ALA A 43 -3.75 2.51 -0.69
C ALA A 43 -3.56 3.99 -0.99
N VAL A 44 -2.42 4.37 -1.56
CA VAL A 44 -2.17 5.73 -2.04
C VAL A 44 -1.92 5.75 -3.54
N ASP A 45 -2.19 6.89 -4.15
CA ASP A 45 -1.81 7.14 -5.54
C ASP A 45 -0.82 8.32 -5.68
N ALA A 46 -0.30 8.50 -6.88
CA ALA A 46 0.66 9.56 -7.19
C ALA A 46 0.10 10.99 -7.01
N GLN A 47 -1.19 11.17 -6.86
CA GLN A 47 -1.85 12.44 -6.57
C GLN A 47 -2.08 12.66 -5.07
N TRP A 48 -1.43 11.86 -4.21
CA TRP A 48 -1.55 11.94 -2.76
C TRP A 48 -2.96 11.66 -2.24
N ARG A 49 -3.78 10.90 -2.97
CA ARG A 49 -5.05 10.41 -2.45
C ARG A 49 -4.81 9.15 -1.65
N LEU A 50 -5.39 9.11 -0.46
CA LEU A 50 -5.43 7.94 0.40
C LEU A 50 -6.80 7.28 0.27
N TYR A 51 -6.88 6.18 -0.43
CA TYR A 51 -8.04 5.32 -0.46
C TYR A 51 -8.05 4.46 0.79
N TYR A 52 -9.18 4.30 1.45
CA TYR A 52 -9.26 3.48 2.64
C TYR A 52 -10.65 2.85 2.82
N ASN A 53 -10.66 1.66 3.40
CA ASN A 53 -11.88 0.94 3.75
C ASN A 53 -12.21 1.18 5.22
N ASP A 54 -13.35 1.85 5.52
CA ASP A 54 -13.77 2.17 6.89
C ASP A 54 -14.00 0.94 7.75
N VAL A 55 -14.50 -0.17 7.15
CA VAL A 55 -14.73 -1.43 7.86
C VAL A 55 -13.40 -2.04 8.29
N TRP A 56 -12.40 -1.98 7.43
CA TRP A 56 -11.05 -2.43 7.76
C TRP A 56 -10.42 -1.59 8.87
N VAL A 57 -10.49 -0.24 8.72
CA VAL A 57 -9.97 0.70 9.72
C VAL A 57 -10.60 0.48 11.09
N ALA A 58 -11.91 0.22 11.14
CA ALA A 58 -12.63 -0.01 12.40
C ALA A 58 -12.27 -1.33 13.09
N ARG A 59 -11.72 -2.31 12.37
CA ARG A 59 -11.31 -3.61 12.91
C ARG A 59 -9.91 -3.63 13.49
N HIS A 60 -9.10 -2.61 13.21
CA HIS A 60 -7.71 -2.52 13.62
C HIS A 60 -7.50 -1.44 14.67
N THR A 61 -6.47 -1.59 15.46
CA THR A 61 -6.10 -0.60 16.49
C THR A 61 -5.63 0.71 15.86
N VAL A 62 -5.62 1.78 16.65
CA VAL A 62 -5.07 3.08 16.21
C VAL A 62 -3.60 2.95 15.82
N GLU A 63 -2.84 2.14 16.55
CA GLU A 63 -1.43 1.87 16.32
C GLU A 63 -1.19 1.13 14.99
N GLU A 64 -1.95 0.09 14.69
CA GLU A 64 -1.88 -0.64 13.43
C GLU A 64 -2.25 0.24 12.24
N ASN A 65 -3.34 1.00 12.36
CA ASN A 65 -3.75 1.97 11.34
C ASN A 65 -2.70 3.07 11.15
N ALA A 66 -2.05 3.54 12.23
CA ALA A 66 -0.98 4.53 12.17
C ALA A 66 0.25 3.98 11.44
N THR A 67 0.63 2.73 11.74
CA THR A 67 1.75 2.07 11.05
C THR A 67 1.46 1.90 9.57
N LEU A 68 0.23 1.53 9.20
CA LEU A 68 -0.15 1.41 7.79
C LEU A 68 -0.15 2.78 7.07
N LEU A 69 -0.59 3.86 7.73
CA LEU A 69 -0.46 5.22 7.18
C LEU A 69 0.99 5.62 6.94
N ILE A 70 1.91 5.27 7.85
CA ILE A 70 3.35 5.49 7.67
C ILE A 70 3.87 4.68 6.49
N HIS A 71 3.41 3.44 6.34
CA HIS A 71 3.74 2.58 5.21
C HIS A 71 3.32 3.21 3.87
N GLU A 72 2.06 3.63 3.75
CA GLU A 72 1.53 4.26 2.53
C GLU A 72 2.29 5.54 2.15
N VAL A 73 2.53 6.42 3.14
CA VAL A 73 3.38 7.61 2.93
C VAL A 73 4.80 7.22 2.54
N GLY A 74 5.30 6.10 3.07
CA GLY A 74 6.60 5.54 2.70
C GLY A 74 6.75 5.29 1.20
N HIS A 75 5.69 4.76 0.54
CA HIS A 75 5.68 4.56 -0.91
C HIS A 75 5.84 5.88 -1.68
N LEU A 76 5.13 6.94 -1.24
CA LEU A 76 5.18 8.25 -1.87
C LEU A 76 6.54 8.94 -1.67
N LEU A 77 7.07 8.93 -0.44
CA LEU A 77 8.34 9.57 -0.11
C LEU A 77 9.55 8.88 -0.73
N ARG A 78 9.49 7.56 -0.94
CA ARG A 78 10.52 6.79 -1.63
C ARG A 78 10.37 6.80 -3.15
N ASP A 79 9.27 7.40 -3.65
CA ASP A 79 8.97 7.52 -5.09
C ASP A 79 9.02 6.16 -5.82
N HIS A 80 8.42 5.13 -5.21
CA HIS A 80 8.47 3.76 -5.72
C HIS A 80 7.93 3.64 -7.15
N GLU A 81 6.96 4.47 -7.54
CA GLU A 81 6.41 4.44 -8.90
C GLU A 81 7.40 4.98 -9.94
N ALA A 82 8.07 6.11 -9.66
CA ALA A 82 9.08 6.63 -10.58
C ALA A 82 10.31 5.71 -10.64
N ARG A 83 10.72 5.14 -9.50
CA ARG A 83 11.82 4.15 -9.45
C ARG A 83 11.51 2.92 -10.27
N LYS A 84 10.29 2.37 -10.18
CA LYS A 84 9.79 1.27 -10.99
C LYS A 84 9.89 1.58 -12.49
N LYS A 85 9.38 2.76 -12.90
CA LYS A 85 9.44 3.21 -14.29
C LYS A 85 10.88 3.38 -14.77
N ALA A 86 11.73 4.02 -13.98
CA ALA A 86 13.14 4.21 -14.29
C ALA A 86 13.89 2.88 -14.45
N ALA A 87 13.55 1.87 -13.66
CA ALA A 87 14.12 0.54 -13.74
C ALA A 87 13.53 -0.34 -14.86
N GLY A 88 12.52 0.14 -15.60
CA GLY A 88 11.84 -0.61 -16.66
C GLY A 88 11.10 -1.87 -16.16
N ILE A 89 10.67 -1.85 -14.90
CA ILE A 89 10.02 -3.00 -14.26
C ILE A 89 8.56 -3.11 -14.73
N THR A 90 8.19 -4.26 -15.26
CA THR A 90 6.84 -4.56 -15.78
C THR A 90 6.06 -5.55 -14.90
N ASP A 91 6.73 -6.31 -14.05
CA ASP A 91 6.09 -7.21 -13.09
C ASP A 91 5.64 -6.43 -11.86
N HIS A 92 4.38 -5.95 -11.89
CA HIS A 92 3.80 -5.12 -10.84
C HIS A 92 3.72 -5.83 -9.49
N ARG A 93 3.26 -7.08 -9.48
CA ARG A 93 3.08 -7.85 -8.24
C ARG A 93 4.40 -8.06 -7.51
N ARG A 94 5.42 -8.47 -8.24
CA ARG A 94 6.76 -8.66 -7.68
C ARG A 94 7.37 -7.35 -7.20
N TRP A 95 7.13 -6.25 -7.92
CA TRP A 95 7.58 -4.92 -7.49
C TRP A 95 6.87 -4.46 -6.22
N ASN A 96 5.56 -4.68 -6.08
CA ASN A 96 4.83 -4.36 -4.86
C ASN A 96 5.42 -5.09 -3.67
N THR A 97 5.60 -6.41 -3.78
CA THR A 97 6.25 -7.19 -2.72
C THR A 97 7.63 -6.65 -2.37
N ALA A 98 8.44 -6.26 -3.35
CA ALA A 98 9.78 -5.71 -3.13
C ALA A 98 9.75 -4.34 -2.43
N SER A 99 8.87 -3.45 -2.86
CA SER A 99 8.72 -2.12 -2.26
C SER A 99 8.12 -2.19 -0.86
N ASP A 100 7.21 -3.13 -0.62
CA ASP A 100 6.69 -3.41 0.72
C ASP A 100 7.78 -3.96 1.63
N CYS A 101 8.64 -4.85 1.15
CA CYS A 101 9.78 -5.34 1.92
C CYS A 101 10.70 -4.20 2.37
N GLU A 102 11.02 -3.24 1.48
CA GLU A 102 11.84 -2.07 1.82
C GLU A 102 11.24 -1.23 2.95
N ILE A 103 9.92 -0.99 2.92
CA ILE A 103 9.25 -0.20 3.95
C ILE A 103 9.05 -0.99 5.23
N ASN A 104 8.54 -2.23 5.10
CA ASN A 104 8.18 -3.05 6.26
C ASN A 104 9.41 -3.48 7.06
N ASP A 105 10.56 -3.62 6.42
CA ASP A 105 11.81 -3.90 7.09
C ASP A 105 12.16 -2.80 8.11
N ASP A 106 12.09 -1.53 7.67
CA ASP A 106 12.30 -0.38 8.54
C ASP A 106 11.26 -0.31 9.68
N LEU A 107 9.98 -0.51 9.35
CA LEU A 107 8.89 -0.45 10.34
C LEU A 107 9.03 -1.57 11.38
N HIS A 108 9.40 -2.76 10.94
CA HIS A 108 9.63 -3.92 11.80
C HIS A 108 10.84 -3.70 12.73
N ALA A 109 11.94 -3.17 12.19
CA ALA A 109 13.13 -2.84 12.98
C ALA A 109 12.85 -1.78 14.07
N GLU A 110 11.90 -0.88 13.84
CA GLU A 110 11.45 0.10 14.82
C GLU A 110 10.42 -0.46 15.81
N GLY A 111 9.98 -1.71 15.66
CA GLY A 111 8.98 -2.35 16.50
C GLY A 111 7.57 -1.83 16.33
N LEU A 112 7.25 -1.24 15.16
CA LEU A 112 5.91 -0.78 14.86
C LEU A 112 5.00 -1.96 14.50
N PRO A 113 3.74 -1.98 14.99
CA PRO A 113 2.81 -3.09 14.73
C PRO A 113 2.31 -3.06 13.28
N LEU A 114 2.75 -4.00 12.48
CA LEU A 114 2.26 -4.21 11.13
C LEU A 114 1.05 -5.15 11.16
N PRO A 115 -0.10 -4.74 10.60
CA PRO A 115 -1.29 -5.60 10.57
C PRO A 115 -1.14 -6.76 9.59
N GLY A 116 -1.81 -7.87 9.89
CA GLY A 116 -1.88 -9.04 9.02
C GLY A 116 -0.58 -9.82 8.92
N ASP A 117 -0.25 -10.26 7.72
CA ASP A 117 0.98 -11.00 7.39
C ASP A 117 1.83 -10.24 6.35
N PRO A 118 2.43 -9.09 6.73
CA PRO A 118 3.10 -8.20 5.80
C PRO A 118 4.33 -8.86 5.15
N PRO A 119 4.64 -8.50 3.89
CA PRO A 119 5.90 -8.89 3.27
C PRO A 119 7.09 -8.36 4.08
N LEU A 120 7.98 -9.27 4.48
CA LEU A 120 9.25 -8.97 5.14
C LEU A 120 10.38 -9.70 4.41
N PRO A 121 11.60 -9.13 4.28
CA PRO A 121 12.71 -9.79 3.61
C PRO A 121 12.97 -11.21 4.14
N ALA A 122 12.93 -11.40 5.45
CA ALA A 122 13.15 -12.68 6.11
C ALA A 122 12.20 -13.79 5.65
N LYS A 123 10.96 -13.47 5.25
CA LYS A 123 9.99 -14.45 4.72
C LYS A 123 10.45 -15.07 3.39
N TYR A 124 11.30 -14.37 2.68
CA TYR A 124 11.83 -14.78 1.38
C TYR A 124 13.29 -15.22 1.47
N GLY A 125 13.83 -15.32 2.70
CA GLY A 125 15.23 -15.66 2.92
C GLY A 125 16.22 -14.58 2.47
N LEU A 126 15.78 -13.32 2.49
CA LEU A 126 16.57 -12.17 2.09
C LEU A 126 17.09 -11.41 3.31
N GLU A 127 18.23 -10.77 3.14
CA GLU A 127 18.84 -9.91 4.16
C GLU A 127 18.03 -8.61 4.30
N SER A 128 18.07 -8.01 5.50
CA SER A 128 17.44 -6.73 5.81
C SER A 128 18.29 -5.55 5.33
N GLY A 129 17.64 -4.39 5.11
CA GLY A 129 18.31 -3.12 4.81
C GLY A 129 18.59 -2.85 3.34
N ASP A 130 18.00 -3.62 2.45
CA ASP A 130 18.15 -3.42 1.01
C ASP A 130 17.03 -2.52 0.41
N THR A 131 17.24 -2.06 -0.83
CA THR A 131 16.27 -1.29 -1.59
C THR A 131 15.28 -2.20 -2.35
N ALA A 132 14.15 -1.62 -2.78
CA ALA A 132 13.15 -2.35 -3.55
C ALA A 132 13.73 -2.98 -4.84
N GLU A 133 14.67 -2.30 -5.51
CA GLU A 133 15.33 -2.84 -6.71
C GLU A 133 16.17 -4.08 -6.41
N VAL A 134 16.84 -4.11 -5.26
CA VAL A 134 17.64 -5.26 -4.81
C VAL A 134 16.70 -6.40 -4.46
N TYR A 135 15.68 -6.16 -3.65
CA TYR A 135 14.68 -7.17 -3.31
C TYR A 135 13.97 -7.70 -4.56
N TYR A 136 13.59 -6.83 -5.50
CA TYR A 136 12.97 -7.24 -6.76
C TYR A 136 13.82 -8.25 -7.54
N LYS A 137 15.12 -8.06 -7.59
CA LYS A 137 16.03 -8.99 -8.28
C LYS A 137 16.14 -10.35 -7.58
N GLN A 138 16.06 -10.36 -6.26
CA GLN A 138 16.27 -11.56 -5.43
C GLN A 138 14.97 -12.34 -5.18
N LEU A 139 13.80 -11.66 -5.17
CA LEU A 139 12.53 -12.34 -5.00
C LEU A 139 12.30 -13.40 -6.09
N PRO A 140 11.65 -14.53 -5.75
CA PRO A 140 11.34 -15.55 -6.73
C PRO A 140 10.45 -15.01 -7.85
N ALA A 141 10.75 -15.37 -9.09
CA ALA A 141 9.86 -15.06 -10.20
C ALA A 141 8.55 -15.86 -10.04
N PRO A 142 7.38 -15.27 -10.35
CA PRO A 142 6.12 -15.99 -10.29
C PRO A 142 6.16 -17.21 -11.21
N PRO A 143 5.50 -18.32 -10.86
CA PRO A 143 5.40 -19.49 -11.70
C PRO A 143 4.86 -19.12 -13.10
N ARG A 144 5.36 -19.76 -14.16
CA ARG A 144 4.98 -19.44 -15.56
C ARG A 144 3.48 -19.54 -15.85
N ALA A 145 2.71 -20.28 -15.04
CA ALA A 145 1.26 -20.42 -15.15
C ALA A 145 0.51 -19.11 -14.84
N ASP A 146 0.98 -18.34 -13.89
CA ASP A 146 0.31 -17.09 -13.46
C ASP A 146 0.47 -15.93 -14.45
N ARG A 147 1.41 -16.02 -15.40
CA ARG A 147 1.59 -15.00 -16.45
C ARG A 147 0.42 -14.91 -17.43
N ARG A 148 -0.42 -15.97 -17.56
CA ARG A 148 -1.59 -15.98 -18.45
C ARG A 148 -2.86 -15.48 -17.76
N GLN A 149 -2.92 -15.53 -16.42
CA GLN A 149 -4.07 -15.06 -15.65
C GLN A 149 -3.99 -13.57 -15.28
N ALA A 150 -2.81 -12.96 -15.26
CA ALA A 150 -2.65 -11.51 -15.02
C ALA A 150 -3.26 -10.62 -16.12
N ALA A 151 -3.76 -11.21 -17.22
CA ALA A 151 -4.38 -10.49 -18.33
C ALA A 151 -5.92 -10.51 -18.31
N GLY A 152 -6.56 -11.13 -17.33
CA GLY A 152 -8.01 -11.21 -17.35
C GLY A 152 -8.67 -12.03 -16.26
N GLU A 153 -8.50 -11.69 -14.99
CA GLU A 153 -9.49 -12.06 -13.97
C GLU A 153 -9.26 -11.28 -12.67
N SER A 154 -10.26 -10.49 -12.29
CA SER A 154 -10.48 -9.97 -10.95
C SER A 154 -10.89 -11.14 -10.04
N GLY A 155 -9.96 -11.73 -9.34
CA GLY A 155 -10.21 -12.83 -8.42
C GLY A 155 -9.40 -12.68 -7.14
N HIS A 156 -10.10 -12.42 -6.04
CA HIS A 156 -9.70 -12.53 -4.63
C HIS A 156 -8.24 -12.15 -4.31
N ALA A 157 -8.07 -10.88 -3.90
CA ALA A 157 -6.84 -10.36 -3.34
C ALA A 157 -6.56 -11.06 -1.99
N GLU A 158 -5.61 -11.98 -1.96
CA GLU A 158 -4.81 -12.20 -0.75
C GLU A 158 -4.13 -10.87 -0.43
N GLN A 159 -4.40 -10.33 0.74
CA GLN A 159 -3.82 -9.20 1.49
C GLN A 159 -2.63 -8.49 0.82
N ASP A 160 -2.81 -8.05 -0.41
CA ASP A 160 -1.97 -7.06 -1.04
C ASP A 160 -2.38 -5.74 -0.37
N CYS A 161 -1.49 -5.09 0.37
CA CYS A 161 -1.71 -3.70 0.66
C CYS A 161 -1.80 -3.08 -0.73
N GLY A 162 -3.02 -2.69 -1.12
CA GLY A 162 -3.28 -2.25 -2.47
C GLY A 162 -2.61 -0.90 -2.71
N SER A 163 -1.27 -0.86 -2.63
CA SER A 163 -0.51 0.32 -2.94
C SER A 163 -0.75 0.66 -4.39
N GLY A 164 -1.82 1.41 -4.63
CA GLY A 164 -2.10 2.09 -5.89
C GLY A 164 -1.06 3.15 -6.22
N ALA A 165 0.13 3.04 -5.61
CA ALA A 165 1.33 3.80 -5.94
C ALA A 165 1.77 3.63 -7.41
N HIS A 166 0.95 2.95 -8.20
CA HIS A 166 1.11 2.78 -9.64
C HIS A 166 0.70 3.99 -10.47
N GLY A 167 0.45 5.15 -9.85
CA GLY A 167 0.10 6.37 -10.59
C GLY A 167 -1.31 6.36 -11.18
N GLU A 168 -2.03 5.27 -11.12
CA GLU A 168 -3.38 5.13 -11.63
C GLU A 168 -4.38 5.02 -10.47
N ARG A 169 -5.51 5.66 -10.62
CA ARG A 169 -6.67 5.48 -9.75
C ARG A 169 -7.00 3.98 -9.71
N PRO A 170 -7.28 3.36 -8.54
CA PRO A 170 -7.80 2.00 -8.52
C PRO A 170 -8.92 1.88 -9.54
N MET A 171 -8.84 0.90 -10.45
CA MET A 171 -9.80 0.76 -11.55
C MET A 171 -11.19 0.54 -10.98
N ILE A 172 -11.97 1.60 -10.86
CA ILE A 172 -13.37 1.56 -10.51
C ILE A 172 -14.10 1.14 -11.79
N SER A 173 -14.48 -0.12 -11.88
CA SER A 173 -15.37 -0.57 -12.94
C SER A 173 -16.73 0.10 -12.71
N HIS A 174 -17.02 1.14 -13.47
CA HIS A 174 -18.37 1.73 -13.54
C HIS A 174 -19.30 0.76 -14.29
N SER A 175 -19.79 -0.26 -13.61
CA SER A 175 -21.00 -0.97 -14.05
C SER A 175 -22.21 -0.35 -13.33
N GLY A 176 -22.53 0.85 -13.71
CA GLY A 176 -23.74 1.57 -13.31
C GLY A 176 -24.53 1.91 -14.56
N ALA A 177 -25.39 1.01 -15.01
CA ALA A 177 -26.37 1.28 -16.02
C ALA A 177 -27.28 2.42 -15.53
N TYR A 178 -27.23 3.56 -16.21
CA TYR A 178 -28.32 4.52 -16.18
C TYR A 178 -29.49 3.87 -16.91
N SER A 179 -30.52 3.45 -16.17
CA SER A 179 -31.87 3.28 -16.71
C SER A 179 -32.64 4.55 -16.43
N MET A 180 -33.22 5.11 -17.49
CA MET A 180 -34.11 6.25 -17.51
C MET A 180 -35.37 6.01 -16.66
#